data_5e250c900f2c6e454cb373d33b54ff96
#
_entry.id   5e250c900f2c6e454cb373d33b54ff96
#
_cell.length_a   1.000
_cell.length_b   1.000
_cell.length_c   1.000
_cell.angle_alpha   90.00
_cell.angle_beta   90.00
_cell.angle_gamma   90.00
#
_symmetry.space_group_name_H-M   'P 1'
#
loop_
_entity.id
_entity.type
_entity.pdbx_description
1 polymer ?
#
loop_
_entity_poly.entity_id
_entity_poly.type
_entity_poly.pdbx_seq_one_letter_code
_entity_poly.pdbx_strand_id
1 'polypeptide(L)'
;MNRLSSAFAESRLVGSIAAVMLAAAASGTHAAPLETLTIAVNTGFTTMDPWDATDNLSRTAARSFYESLYTFDKNLKPTPQLAESVDISPDGRIYTFKLRQGVKFHDGTILDAEAVKLSFELGASQDLKRTRRNFFNFVEKIEAADQYTVRFTLKSPMTAFLERLSNGTAAIACPSLLARAKTKQALAFEACGTG
;
A
#
# COMPACT_ATOMS: atom_id res chain seq x y z
N MET A 1 -10.68 -44.64 -71.28
CA MET A 1 -10.27 -43.27 -70.89
C MET A 1 -11.32 -42.77 -69.93
N ASN A 2 -11.12 -42.81 -68.62
CA ASN A 2 -11.79 -42.08 -67.53
C ASN A 2 -11.71 -42.84 -66.23
N ARG A 3 -10.53 -42.85 -65.63
CA ARG A 3 -10.38 -43.34 -64.20
C ARG A 3 -9.33 -42.56 -63.40
N LEU A 4 -8.94 -41.33 -63.89
CA LEU A 4 -7.91 -40.55 -63.15
C LEU A 4 -8.39 -39.23 -62.56
N SER A 5 -9.71 -38.90 -62.65
CA SER A 5 -10.24 -37.62 -62.17
C SER A 5 -10.87 -37.69 -60.78
N SER A 6 -11.12 -38.89 -60.20
CA SER A 6 -11.78 -39.02 -58.87
C SER A 6 -10.81 -39.01 -57.70
N ALA A 7 -9.54 -39.35 -57.88
CA ALA A 7 -8.59 -39.46 -56.78
C ALA A 7 -8.04 -38.09 -56.31
N PHE A 8 -8.11 -37.05 -57.10
CA PHE A 8 -7.61 -35.70 -56.72
C PHE A 8 -8.63 -34.85 -55.97
N ALA A 9 -9.92 -35.20 -56.04
CA ALA A 9 -10.95 -34.41 -55.33
C ALA A 9 -11.04 -34.79 -53.84
N GLU A 10 -10.82 -36.07 -53.51
CA GLU A 10 -10.92 -36.54 -52.10
C GLU A 10 -9.72 -36.11 -51.25
N SER A 11 -8.53 -35.96 -51.83
CA SER A 11 -7.34 -35.56 -51.07
C SER A 11 -7.39 -34.08 -50.61
N ARG A 12 -8.12 -33.21 -51.30
CA ARG A 12 -8.27 -31.79 -50.94
C ARG A 12 -9.30 -31.60 -49.83
N LEU A 13 -10.30 -32.46 -49.72
CA LEU A 13 -11.33 -32.34 -48.70
C LEU A 13 -10.80 -32.78 -47.34
N VAL A 14 -9.97 -33.83 -47.27
CA VAL A 14 -9.36 -34.32 -46.04
C VAL A 14 -8.33 -33.34 -45.49
N GLY A 15 -7.55 -32.66 -46.38
CA GLY A 15 -6.59 -31.66 -45.94
C GLY A 15 -7.24 -30.41 -45.31
N SER A 16 -8.41 -30.00 -45.86
CA SER A 16 -9.12 -28.81 -45.36
C SER A 16 -9.78 -29.05 -43.97
N ILE A 17 -10.27 -30.28 -43.72
CA ILE A 17 -10.87 -30.62 -42.41
C ILE A 17 -9.79 -30.74 -41.34
N ALA A 18 -8.61 -31.24 -41.65
CA ALA A 18 -7.50 -31.34 -40.70
C ALA A 18 -6.96 -29.94 -40.31
N ALA A 19 -6.93 -28.98 -41.24
CA ALA A 19 -6.49 -27.61 -40.95
C ALA A 19 -7.48 -26.83 -40.04
N VAL A 20 -8.79 -27.08 -40.18
CA VAL A 20 -9.82 -26.46 -39.34
C VAL A 20 -9.83 -27.05 -37.94
N MET A 21 -9.56 -28.36 -37.78
CA MET A 21 -9.46 -28.99 -36.47
C MET A 21 -8.23 -28.53 -35.68
N LEU A 22 -7.12 -28.21 -36.36
CA LEU A 22 -5.89 -27.74 -35.65
C LEU A 22 -6.01 -26.28 -35.22
N ALA A 23 -6.83 -25.46 -35.89
CA ALA A 23 -7.07 -24.07 -35.52
C ALA A 23 -7.99 -23.94 -34.29
N ALA A 24 -8.86 -24.91 -33.99
CA ALA A 24 -9.74 -24.92 -32.83
C ALA A 24 -9.03 -25.31 -31.53
N ALA A 25 -7.85 -25.97 -31.59
CA ALA A 25 -7.08 -26.37 -30.40
C ALA A 25 -6.19 -25.25 -29.82
N ALA A 26 -6.09 -24.09 -30.51
CA ALA A 26 -5.29 -22.94 -30.08
C ALA A 26 -6.11 -21.90 -29.28
N SER A 27 -7.33 -22.22 -28.85
CA SER A 27 -8.06 -21.41 -27.87
C SER A 27 -7.38 -21.58 -26.52
N GLY A 28 -6.30 -20.85 -26.31
CA GLY A 28 -5.69 -20.76 -24.99
C GLY A 28 -6.76 -20.39 -23.98
N THR A 29 -7.03 -21.27 -23.03
CA THR A 29 -7.82 -20.94 -21.86
C THR A 29 -7.10 -19.83 -21.11
N HIS A 30 -7.43 -18.56 -21.41
CA HIS A 30 -7.06 -17.46 -20.56
C HIS A 30 -7.83 -17.70 -19.27
N ALA A 31 -7.12 -18.13 -18.23
CA ALA A 31 -7.70 -18.14 -16.89
C ALA A 31 -8.20 -16.71 -16.62
N ALA A 32 -9.48 -16.57 -16.33
CA ALA A 32 -10.03 -15.28 -15.92
C ALA A 32 -9.21 -14.82 -14.70
N PRO A 33 -8.83 -13.52 -14.64
CA PRO A 33 -8.15 -12.99 -13.48
C PRO A 33 -8.99 -13.28 -12.24
N LEU A 34 -8.35 -13.78 -11.18
CA LEU A 34 -9.03 -14.01 -9.89
C LEU A 34 -9.45 -12.63 -9.35
N GLU A 35 -10.74 -12.37 -9.38
CA GLU A 35 -11.29 -11.11 -8.85
C GLU A 35 -11.29 -11.07 -7.32
N THR A 36 -11.16 -12.21 -6.67
CA THR A 36 -11.25 -12.33 -5.20
C THR A 36 -10.17 -13.27 -4.68
N LEU A 37 -9.39 -12.76 -3.71
CA LEU A 37 -8.50 -13.57 -2.88
C LEU A 37 -9.16 -13.78 -1.51
N THR A 38 -9.46 -15.03 -1.15
CA THR A 38 -9.96 -15.37 0.17
C THR A 38 -8.84 -15.89 1.04
N ILE A 39 -8.57 -15.24 2.16
CA ILE A 39 -7.57 -15.63 3.15
C ILE A 39 -8.31 -16.13 4.39
N ALA A 40 -8.20 -17.43 4.71
CA ALA A 40 -8.74 -17.99 5.93
C ALA A 40 -7.76 -17.78 7.08
N VAL A 41 -8.26 -17.28 8.20
CA VAL A 41 -7.47 -17.05 9.43
C VAL A 41 -8.23 -17.64 10.63
N ASN A 42 -7.50 -18.06 11.65
CA ASN A 42 -8.06 -18.69 12.85
C ASN A 42 -8.50 -17.69 13.93
N THR A 43 -8.37 -16.40 13.68
CA THR A 43 -8.75 -15.33 14.60
C THR A 43 -9.25 -14.11 13.81
N GLY A 44 -10.08 -13.26 14.42
CA GLY A 44 -10.51 -12.01 13.83
C GLY A 44 -9.53 -10.88 14.12
N PHE A 45 -9.47 -9.88 13.27
CA PHE A 45 -8.81 -8.63 13.60
C PHE A 45 -9.72 -7.76 14.49
N THR A 46 -9.11 -7.00 15.38
CA THR A 46 -9.83 -6.19 16.37
C THR A 46 -10.07 -4.76 15.87
N THR A 47 -9.22 -4.26 14.97
CA THR A 47 -9.33 -2.90 14.44
C THR A 47 -8.55 -2.74 13.14
N MET A 48 -9.00 -1.83 12.28
CA MET A 48 -8.25 -1.35 11.13
C MET A 48 -7.48 -0.05 11.43
N ASP A 49 -7.63 0.53 12.63
CA ASP A 49 -6.86 1.70 13.05
C ASP A 49 -5.38 1.30 13.27
N PRO A 50 -4.44 1.76 12.42
CA PRO A 50 -3.03 1.38 12.51
C PRO A 50 -2.35 1.88 13.79
N TRP A 51 -2.90 2.91 14.41
CA TRP A 51 -2.38 3.51 15.65
C TRP A 51 -2.93 2.87 16.92
N ASP A 52 -3.93 1.98 16.78
CA ASP A 52 -4.53 1.25 17.91
C ASP A 52 -4.32 -0.27 17.80
N ALA A 53 -4.00 -0.81 16.64
CA ALA A 53 -3.78 -2.23 16.41
C ALA A 53 -2.64 -2.80 17.27
N THR A 54 -2.97 -3.76 18.17
CA THR A 54 -2.01 -4.44 19.06
C THR A 54 -1.82 -5.90 18.69
N ASP A 55 -2.83 -6.55 18.14
CA ASP A 55 -2.75 -7.93 17.67
C ASP A 55 -2.07 -8.06 16.31
N ASN A 56 -1.46 -9.21 16.04
CA ASN A 56 -0.69 -9.43 14.82
C ASN A 56 -1.55 -9.41 13.57
N LEU A 57 -2.80 -9.89 13.63
CA LEU A 57 -3.66 -9.95 12.45
C LEU A 57 -4.12 -8.55 12.03
N SER A 58 -4.57 -7.71 12.97
CA SER A 58 -4.91 -6.31 12.70
C SER A 58 -3.72 -5.54 12.11
N ARG A 59 -2.51 -5.74 12.66
CA ARG A 59 -1.29 -5.10 12.15
C ARG A 59 -0.91 -5.59 10.74
N THR A 60 -1.14 -6.87 10.45
CA THR A 60 -0.88 -7.43 9.12
C THR A 60 -1.91 -6.92 8.11
N ALA A 61 -3.20 -6.93 8.49
CA ALA A 61 -4.27 -6.41 7.65
C ALA A 61 -4.07 -4.92 7.33
N ALA A 62 -3.67 -4.11 8.33
CA ALA A 62 -3.40 -2.68 8.12
C ALA A 62 -2.34 -2.42 7.04
N ARG A 63 -1.34 -3.30 6.87
CA ARG A 63 -0.32 -3.18 5.81
C ARG A 63 -0.86 -3.37 4.39
N SER A 64 -2.04 -3.95 4.22
CA SER A 64 -2.72 -4.08 2.92
C SER A 64 -3.48 -2.82 2.51
N PHE A 65 -3.65 -1.87 3.43
CA PHE A 65 -4.40 -0.64 3.20
C PHE A 65 -3.55 0.62 3.34
N TYR A 66 -2.51 0.57 4.20
CA TYR A 66 -1.71 1.73 4.54
C TYR A 66 -0.25 1.51 4.19
N GLU A 67 0.34 2.53 3.62
CA GLU A 67 1.78 2.66 3.46
C GLU A 67 2.35 3.71 4.42
N SER A 68 3.68 3.71 4.54
CA SER A 68 4.44 4.64 5.37
C SER A 68 5.44 5.41 4.51
N LEU A 69 6.13 6.41 5.06
CA LEU A 69 7.20 7.10 4.33
C LEU A 69 8.33 6.16 3.91
N TYR A 70 8.65 5.20 4.78
CA TYR A 70 9.64 4.15 4.57
C TYR A 70 9.03 2.78 4.85
N THR A 71 9.61 1.73 4.29
CA THR A 71 9.27 0.33 4.54
C THR A 71 10.53 -0.48 4.78
N PHE A 72 10.41 -1.76 5.17
CA PHE A 72 11.54 -2.67 5.26
C PHE A 72 11.68 -3.50 3.98
N ASP A 73 12.91 -3.63 3.49
CA ASP A 73 13.23 -4.60 2.45
C ASP A 73 13.31 -6.03 3.02
N LYS A 74 13.61 -7.00 2.16
CA LYS A 74 13.76 -8.42 2.56
C LYS A 74 14.87 -8.68 3.59
N ASN A 75 15.80 -7.75 3.75
CA ASN A 75 16.91 -7.81 4.72
C ASN A 75 16.62 -6.97 5.97
N LEU A 76 15.38 -6.51 6.15
CA LEU A 76 14.93 -5.63 7.23
C LEU A 76 15.64 -4.26 7.24
N LYS A 77 16.15 -3.82 6.09
CA LYS A 77 16.75 -2.51 5.94
C LYS A 77 15.67 -1.49 5.55
N PRO A 78 15.60 -0.30 6.19
CA PRO A 78 14.70 0.78 5.79
C PRO A 78 14.93 1.20 4.34
N THR A 79 13.86 1.23 3.55
CA THR A 79 13.87 1.67 2.15
C THR A 79 12.75 2.68 1.91
N PRO A 80 12.93 3.66 1.00
CA PRO A 80 11.88 4.62 0.66
C PRO A 80 10.62 3.94 0.13
N GLN A 81 9.44 4.38 0.61
CA GLN A 81 8.12 3.95 0.14
C GLN A 81 7.31 5.14 -0.39
N LEU A 82 6.58 5.88 0.44
CA LEU A 82 5.90 7.10 0.03
C LEU A 82 6.85 8.31 -0.07
N ALA A 83 7.99 8.28 0.61
CA ALA A 83 9.07 9.22 0.37
C ALA A 83 9.96 8.75 -0.81
N GLU A 84 10.50 9.69 -1.58
CA GLU A 84 11.54 9.44 -2.59
C GLU A 84 12.94 9.58 -2.01
N SER A 85 13.13 10.59 -1.15
CA SER A 85 14.41 10.91 -0.54
C SER A 85 14.24 11.53 0.84
N VAL A 86 15.34 11.59 1.58
CA VAL A 86 15.44 12.29 2.87
C VAL A 86 16.75 13.02 2.97
N ASP A 87 16.70 14.27 3.44
CA ASP A 87 17.84 15.04 3.89
C ASP A 87 17.87 15.08 5.41
N ILE A 88 19.02 14.79 6.00
CA ILE A 88 19.19 14.71 7.46
C ILE A 88 20.15 15.81 7.88
N SER A 89 19.77 16.64 8.86
CA SER A 89 20.63 17.67 9.41
C SER A 89 21.87 17.07 10.09
N PRO A 90 23.01 17.81 10.13
CA PRO A 90 24.25 17.29 10.72
C PRO A 90 24.12 16.86 12.19
N ASP A 91 23.20 17.48 12.94
CA ASP A 91 22.91 17.14 14.33
C ASP A 91 21.95 15.93 14.48
N GLY A 92 21.46 15.36 13.36
CA GLY A 92 20.55 14.20 13.37
C GLY A 92 19.17 14.45 13.96
N ARG A 93 18.74 15.74 14.05
CA ARG A 93 17.44 16.09 14.63
C ARG A 93 16.38 16.47 13.61
N ILE A 94 16.78 16.95 12.42
CA ILE A 94 15.85 17.40 11.39
C ILE A 94 15.92 16.43 10.21
N TYR A 95 14.76 15.92 9.81
CA TYR A 95 14.59 15.03 8.66
C TYR A 95 13.62 15.69 7.69
N THR A 96 14.09 15.99 6.48
CA THR A 96 13.28 16.60 5.42
C THR A 96 13.05 15.56 4.33
N PHE A 97 11.81 15.10 4.20
CA PHE A 97 11.40 14.10 3.21
C PHE A 97 10.79 14.75 1.99
N LYS A 98 11.19 14.29 0.80
CA LYS A 98 10.48 14.54 -0.46
C LYS A 98 9.51 13.41 -0.71
N LEU A 99 8.24 13.72 -0.94
CA LEU A 99 7.19 12.74 -1.19
C LEU A 99 7.11 12.39 -2.68
N ARG A 100 6.71 11.14 -2.98
CA ARG A 100 6.36 10.73 -4.33
C ARG A 100 5.15 11.51 -4.80
N GLN A 101 5.24 12.00 -6.05
CA GLN A 101 4.13 12.74 -6.67
C GLN A 101 3.17 11.78 -7.36
N GLY A 102 1.89 12.16 -7.47
CA GLY A 102 0.87 11.41 -8.18
C GLY A 102 0.33 10.17 -7.45
N VAL A 103 0.80 9.88 -6.25
CA VAL A 103 0.24 8.82 -5.41
C VAL A 103 -1.17 9.19 -4.99
N LYS A 104 -2.12 8.25 -5.14
CA LYS A 104 -3.53 8.44 -4.79
C LYS A 104 -3.91 7.59 -3.59
N PHE A 105 -4.68 8.15 -2.71
CA PHE A 105 -5.42 7.40 -1.70
C PHE A 105 -6.59 6.62 -2.30
N HIS A 106 -7.15 5.66 -1.56
CA HIS A 106 -8.31 4.88 -2.00
C HIS A 106 -9.55 5.74 -2.31
N ASP A 107 -9.68 6.92 -1.70
CA ASP A 107 -10.76 7.88 -1.98
C ASP A 107 -10.48 8.77 -3.20
N GLY A 108 -9.36 8.56 -3.90
CA GLY A 108 -8.93 9.30 -5.09
C GLY A 108 -8.20 10.61 -4.79
N THR A 109 -8.10 11.05 -3.54
CA THR A 109 -7.32 12.24 -3.17
C THR A 109 -5.82 11.97 -3.37
N ILE A 110 -5.07 13.04 -3.60
CA ILE A 110 -3.61 12.95 -3.84
C ILE A 110 -2.87 13.03 -2.51
N LEU A 111 -1.84 12.18 -2.36
CA LEU A 111 -0.90 12.25 -1.24
C LEU A 111 -0.15 13.59 -1.27
N ASP A 112 -0.16 14.30 -0.14
CA ASP A 112 0.61 15.51 0.08
C ASP A 112 1.22 15.56 1.49
N ALA A 113 2.02 16.58 1.74
CA ALA A 113 2.71 16.75 3.02
C ALA A 113 1.74 17.02 4.18
N GLU A 114 0.58 17.63 3.92
CA GLU A 114 -0.41 17.88 4.97
C GLU A 114 -1.09 16.58 5.40
N ALA A 115 -1.39 15.66 4.47
CA ALA A 115 -1.92 14.34 4.81
C ALA A 115 -0.95 13.54 5.68
N VAL A 116 0.36 13.62 5.40
CA VAL A 116 1.39 13.02 6.25
C VAL A 116 1.37 13.62 7.64
N LYS A 117 1.44 14.95 7.75
CA LYS A 117 1.42 15.68 9.03
C LYS A 117 0.18 15.31 9.87
N LEU A 118 -1.01 15.40 9.27
CA LEU A 118 -2.28 15.06 9.95
C LEU A 118 -2.31 13.61 10.43
N SER A 119 -1.78 12.66 9.66
CA SER A 119 -1.71 11.25 10.06
C SER A 119 -0.89 11.06 11.33
N PHE A 120 0.28 11.71 11.42
CA PHE A 120 1.13 11.64 12.59
C PHE A 120 0.54 12.38 13.80
N GLU A 121 -0.03 13.57 13.61
CA GLU A 121 -0.71 14.32 14.66
C GLU A 121 -1.87 13.54 15.25
N LEU A 122 -2.70 12.92 14.39
CA LEU A 122 -3.81 12.10 14.82
C LEU A 122 -3.34 10.83 15.53
N GLY A 123 -2.30 10.17 15.01
CA GLY A 123 -1.70 8.99 15.63
C GLY A 123 -1.13 9.27 17.02
N ALA A 124 -0.56 10.46 17.22
CA ALA A 124 0.01 10.93 18.50
C ALA A 124 -1.03 11.52 19.47
N SER A 125 -2.28 11.73 19.02
CA SER A 125 -3.31 12.41 19.80
C SER A 125 -3.55 11.75 21.16
N GLN A 126 -3.43 12.53 22.22
CA GLN A 126 -3.70 12.08 23.60
C GLN A 126 -5.20 11.94 23.86
N ASP A 127 -6.03 12.75 23.24
CA ASP A 127 -7.49 12.77 23.42
C ASP A 127 -8.14 11.46 22.95
N LEU A 128 -7.61 10.87 21.89
CA LEU A 128 -8.13 9.63 21.30
C LEU A 128 -7.66 8.37 22.06
N LYS A 129 -6.74 8.50 23.01
CA LYS A 129 -6.26 7.42 23.90
C LYS A 129 -5.89 6.13 23.16
N ARG A 130 -5.35 6.25 21.93
CA ARG A 130 -4.88 5.10 21.16
C ARG A 130 -3.75 4.38 21.87
N THR A 131 -3.71 3.07 21.76
CA THR A 131 -2.74 2.22 22.45
C THR A 131 -1.30 2.56 22.05
N ARG A 132 -1.10 2.94 20.78
CA ARG A 132 0.23 3.24 20.23
C ARG A 132 0.57 4.73 20.13
N ARG A 133 -0.21 5.62 20.73
CA ARG A 133 0.03 7.08 20.67
C ARG A 133 1.45 7.48 21.11
N ASN A 134 2.04 6.78 22.05
CA ASN A 134 3.39 7.04 22.53
C ASN A 134 4.49 6.66 21.54
N PHE A 135 4.13 5.96 20.44
CA PHE A 135 5.08 5.60 19.38
C PHE A 135 5.72 6.84 18.75
N PHE A 136 5.04 7.99 18.77
CA PHE A 136 5.49 9.26 18.17
C PHE A 136 6.09 10.25 19.17
N ASN A 137 6.27 9.89 20.43
CA ASN A 137 6.73 10.81 21.50
C ASN A 137 8.11 11.43 21.26
N PHE A 138 8.91 10.87 20.37
CA PHE A 138 10.22 11.39 19.99
C PHE A 138 10.13 12.59 19.00
N VAL A 139 8.99 12.81 18.37
CA VAL A 139 8.75 13.93 17.47
C VAL A 139 8.43 15.17 18.30
N GLU A 140 9.11 16.28 17.99
CA GLU A 140 8.85 17.59 18.55
C GLU A 140 7.88 18.37 17.68
N LYS A 141 8.13 18.38 16.34
CA LYS A 141 7.34 19.14 15.37
C LYS A 141 7.29 18.43 14.02
N ILE A 142 6.17 18.57 13.32
CA ILE A 142 5.99 18.16 11.93
C ILE A 142 5.47 19.35 11.13
N GLU A 143 6.08 19.62 9.98
CA GLU A 143 5.73 20.74 9.11
C GLU A 143 5.56 20.27 7.67
N ALA A 144 4.44 20.64 7.04
CA ALA A 144 4.31 20.63 5.60
C ALA A 144 5.04 21.87 5.05
N ALA A 145 6.29 21.70 4.62
CA ALA A 145 7.12 22.82 4.15
C ALA A 145 6.70 23.30 2.76
N ASP A 146 6.23 22.37 1.92
CA ASP A 146 5.51 22.61 0.67
C ASP A 146 4.58 21.40 0.40
N GLN A 147 3.90 21.37 -0.75
CA GLN A 147 2.94 20.33 -1.08
C GLN A 147 3.53 18.91 -0.99
N TYR A 148 4.81 18.71 -1.33
CA TYR A 148 5.47 17.41 -1.38
C TYR A 148 6.72 17.33 -0.50
N THR A 149 6.86 18.25 0.47
CA THR A 149 7.98 18.25 1.41
C THR A 149 7.48 18.29 2.83
N VAL A 150 7.76 17.24 3.59
CA VAL A 150 7.45 17.18 5.02
C VAL A 150 8.74 17.17 5.84
N ARG A 151 8.78 18.01 6.89
CA ARG A 151 9.91 18.13 7.80
C ARG A 151 9.52 17.64 9.18
N PHE A 152 10.33 16.76 9.73
CA PHE A 152 10.25 16.30 11.11
C PHE A 152 11.38 16.91 11.91
N THR A 153 11.06 17.52 13.04
CA THR A 153 12.02 17.89 14.07
C THR A 153 11.89 16.93 15.24
N LEU A 154 12.99 16.31 15.64
CA LEU A 154 13.04 15.38 16.76
C LEU A 154 13.48 16.06 18.04
N LYS A 155 12.99 15.61 19.18
CA LYS A 155 13.39 16.09 20.52
C LYS A 155 14.87 15.85 20.82
N SER A 156 15.41 14.76 20.27
CA SER A 156 16.83 14.39 20.34
C SER A 156 17.23 13.61 19.09
N PRO A 157 18.53 13.56 18.75
CA PRO A 157 19.02 12.74 17.64
C PRO A 157 18.58 11.28 17.78
N MET A 158 18.12 10.67 16.69
CA MET A 158 17.65 9.27 16.68
C MET A 158 18.13 8.55 15.44
N THR A 159 19.15 7.71 15.57
CA THR A 159 19.68 6.90 14.45
C THR A 159 18.64 5.92 13.88
N ALA A 160 17.75 5.40 14.73
CA ALA A 160 16.69 4.46 14.33
C ALA A 160 15.40 5.16 13.84
N PHE A 161 15.46 6.41 13.38
CA PHE A 161 14.24 7.13 12.96
C PHE A 161 13.64 6.54 11.70
N LEU A 162 14.44 6.17 10.70
CA LEU A 162 13.95 5.57 9.47
C LEU A 162 13.33 4.18 9.72
N GLU A 163 13.90 3.38 10.62
CA GLU A 163 13.32 2.11 11.09
C GLU A 163 11.97 2.33 11.77
N ARG A 164 11.84 3.41 12.53
CA ARG A 164 10.55 3.80 13.11
C ARG A 164 9.52 4.13 12.04
N LEU A 165 9.90 4.89 11.02
CA LEU A 165 9.03 5.23 9.89
C LEU A 165 8.69 4.04 8.99
N SER A 166 9.48 2.95 9.03
CA SER A 166 9.21 1.69 8.31
C SER A 166 8.21 0.79 9.06
N ASN A 167 7.83 1.15 10.29
CA ASN A 167 6.85 0.40 11.06
C ASN A 167 5.43 0.73 10.62
N GLY A 168 4.56 -0.27 10.49
CA GLY A 168 3.16 -0.06 10.09
C GLY A 168 2.35 0.89 11.00
N THR A 169 2.85 1.21 12.20
CA THR A 169 2.26 2.25 13.06
C THR A 169 2.53 3.68 12.50
N ALA A 170 3.54 3.86 11.63
CA ALA A 170 3.79 5.13 10.93
C ALA A 170 2.95 5.28 9.65
N ALA A 171 1.78 4.67 9.62
CA ALA A 171 0.84 4.65 8.51
C ALA A 171 0.35 6.05 8.14
N ILE A 172 0.15 6.26 6.83
CA ILE A 172 -0.44 7.48 6.28
C ILE A 172 -1.86 7.15 5.82
N ALA A 173 -2.83 7.91 6.32
CA ALA A 173 -4.24 7.74 6.00
C ALA A 173 -4.77 8.92 5.17
N CYS A 174 -5.86 8.68 4.43
CA CYS A 174 -6.47 9.71 3.59
C CYS A 174 -7.08 10.84 4.43
N PRO A 175 -7.04 12.09 3.94
CA PRO A 175 -7.57 13.25 4.66
C PRO A 175 -9.06 13.13 5.00
N SER A 176 -9.87 12.50 4.13
CA SER A 176 -11.29 12.29 4.36
C SER A 176 -11.57 11.40 5.56
N LEU A 177 -10.75 10.36 5.77
CA LEU A 177 -10.84 9.49 6.94
C LEU A 177 -10.35 10.20 8.20
N LEU A 178 -9.23 10.93 8.10
CA LEU A 178 -8.67 11.71 9.21
C LEU A 178 -9.65 12.77 9.73
N ALA A 179 -10.37 13.45 8.86
CA ALA A 179 -11.37 14.46 9.24
C ALA A 179 -12.53 13.87 10.05
N ARG A 180 -12.87 12.60 9.82
CA ARG A 180 -13.94 11.86 10.54
C ARG A 180 -13.44 11.15 11.79
N ALA A 181 -12.15 10.99 11.95
CA ALA A 181 -11.51 10.23 13.03
C ALA A 181 -11.51 10.94 14.39
N LYS A 182 -12.67 11.51 14.77
CA LYS A 182 -12.85 12.24 16.04
C LYS A 182 -13.00 11.32 17.25
N THR A 183 -13.18 10.03 17.04
CA THR A 183 -13.25 9.01 18.11
C THR A 183 -12.39 7.82 17.75
N LYS A 184 -11.96 7.05 18.75
CA LYS A 184 -11.20 5.81 18.56
C LYS A 184 -11.96 4.80 17.67
N GLN A 185 -13.28 4.72 17.81
CA GLN A 185 -14.13 3.81 17.06
C GLN A 185 -14.28 4.18 15.58
N ALA A 186 -14.10 5.45 15.22
CA ALA A 186 -14.30 5.91 13.85
C ALA A 186 -13.40 5.22 12.82
N LEU A 187 -12.21 4.77 13.23
CA LEU A 187 -11.24 4.05 12.38
C LEU A 187 -11.23 2.54 12.60
N ALA A 188 -12.03 2.02 13.55
CA ALA A 188 -11.93 0.61 13.92
C ALA A 188 -12.27 -0.36 12.78
N PHE A 189 -13.15 0.06 11.86
CA PHE A 189 -13.67 -0.77 10.76
C PHE A 189 -13.61 -0.08 9.39
N GLU A 190 -12.97 1.06 9.30
CA GLU A 190 -12.75 1.77 8.04
C GLU A 190 -11.26 1.92 7.76
N ALA A 191 -10.85 1.66 6.53
CA ALA A 191 -9.48 1.87 6.08
C ALA A 191 -9.47 2.73 4.82
N CYS A 192 -8.57 3.70 4.77
CA CYS A 192 -8.30 4.51 3.61
C CYS A 192 -6.84 4.96 3.64
N GLY A 193 -6.03 4.35 2.81
CA GLY A 193 -4.61 4.63 2.63
C GLY A 193 -4.24 4.61 1.16
N THR A 194 -3.01 4.24 0.83
CA THR A 194 -2.43 4.20 -0.51
C THR A 194 -2.05 2.78 -0.97
N GLY A 195 -2.14 1.80 -0.06
CA GLY A 195 -1.71 0.40 -0.27
C GLY A 195 -2.72 -0.48 -1.00
#